data_c4ff615405babdedb38e0bf2f544214a
#
_entry.id   c4ff615405babdedb38e0bf2f544214a
#
_cell.length_a   1.000
_cell.length_b   1.000
_cell.length_c   1.000
_cell.angle_alpha   90.00
_cell.angle_beta   90.00
_cell.angle_gamma   90.00
#
_symmetry.space_group_name_H-M   'P 1'
#
loop_
_entity.id
_entity.type
_entity.pdbx_description
1 polymer ?
#
loop_
_entity_poly.entity_id
_entity_poly.type
_entity_poly.pdbx_seq_one_letter_code
_entity_poly.pdbx_strand_id
1 'polypeptide(L)'
;MLKNEKLFYNKYKYRIRFILRKGISLLRSSYHYDDEAHLLSTLQERKEQSKQLAKTRPAWHDLWNLDCDEVDILIALFQYRKNFKGQLRVDVPVADFYTNEPDYIKIAEDTGLHPEITVSATDDPNTIIVSKLPYETFQLKCLTRYCRLDKYTADALLEYEGAGEIRFPWTWSTRRFILERENVVLPEYLYALNGESLTFVSLIAGDVIGTVYNYQVE
;
A
#
# COMPACT_ATOMS: atom_id res chain seq x y z
N MET A 1 14.62 -3.99 -11.97
CA MET A 1 13.47 -3.19 -11.54
C MET A 1 12.26 -4.12 -11.51
N LEU A 2 11.56 -4.20 -10.38
CA LEU A 2 10.37 -5.04 -10.23
C LEU A 2 9.15 -4.29 -10.78
N LYS A 3 8.16 -5.02 -11.31
CA LYS A 3 6.88 -4.43 -11.75
C LYS A 3 5.80 -4.64 -10.69
N ASN A 4 4.91 -3.68 -10.51
CA ASN A 4 3.72 -3.76 -9.68
C ASN A 4 2.47 -3.62 -10.55
N GLU A 5 1.45 -4.40 -10.29
CA GLU A 5 0.22 -4.49 -11.11
C GLU A 5 -0.61 -3.20 -11.11
N LYS A 6 -0.47 -2.36 -10.09
CA LYS A 6 -1.22 -1.11 -9.93
C LYS A 6 -0.36 -0.02 -9.30
N LEU A 7 -0.84 1.23 -9.34
CA LEU A 7 -0.21 2.34 -8.62
C LEU A 7 -0.18 2.09 -7.11
N PHE A 8 0.93 2.45 -6.47
CA PHE A 8 1.03 2.46 -5.01
C PHE A 8 0.10 3.52 -4.42
N TYR A 9 -0.74 3.14 -3.47
CA TYR A 9 -1.79 4.01 -2.89
C TYR A 9 -2.70 4.65 -3.95
N ASN A 10 -2.89 4.01 -5.11
CA ASN A 10 -3.62 4.53 -6.28
C ASN A 10 -3.12 5.91 -6.76
N LYS A 11 -1.86 6.24 -6.50
CA LYS A 11 -1.31 7.58 -6.74
C LYS A 11 0.12 7.58 -7.26
N TYR A 12 0.98 6.70 -6.74
CA TYR A 12 2.40 6.75 -7.00
C TYR A 12 2.85 5.67 -7.96
N LYS A 13 3.69 6.05 -8.92
CA LYS A 13 4.25 5.15 -9.93
C LYS A 13 5.44 4.34 -9.42
N TYR A 14 6.25 4.94 -8.55
CA TYR A 14 7.50 4.35 -8.08
C TYR A 14 7.44 4.07 -6.58
N ARG A 15 7.96 2.91 -6.17
CA ARG A 15 8.32 2.58 -4.80
C ARG A 15 9.82 2.34 -4.75
N ILE A 16 10.50 3.04 -3.88
CA ILE A 16 11.93 2.92 -3.60
C ILE A 16 12.03 2.41 -2.17
N ARG A 17 12.49 1.19 -1.99
CA ARG A 17 12.58 0.50 -0.70
C ARG A 17 14.01 0.43 -0.22
N PHE A 18 14.26 0.91 0.97
CA PHE A 18 15.51 0.75 1.70
C PHE A 18 15.32 -0.27 2.81
N ILE A 19 16.29 -1.19 2.96
CA ILE A 19 16.36 -2.11 4.08
C ILE A 19 17.34 -1.52 5.08
N LEU A 20 16.82 -1.04 6.20
CA LEU A 20 17.59 -0.39 7.25
C LEU A 20 17.77 -1.35 8.40
N ARG A 21 19.02 -1.71 8.72
CA ARG A 21 19.30 -2.74 9.72
C ARG A 21 19.23 -2.22 11.17
N LYS A 22 19.66 -0.98 11.43
CA LYS A 22 19.82 -0.44 12.79
C LYS A 22 19.19 0.94 13.02
N GLY A 23 19.09 1.80 11.99
CA GLY A 23 18.57 3.17 12.12
C GLY A 23 17.05 3.29 12.32
N ILE A 24 16.35 2.20 12.13
CA ILE A 24 14.88 2.17 12.07
C ILE A 24 14.19 2.34 13.43
N SER A 25 14.85 1.94 14.54
CA SER A 25 14.29 2.17 15.88
C SER A 25 14.11 3.65 16.19
N LEU A 26 14.93 4.50 15.58
CA LEU A 26 14.82 5.96 15.70
C LEU A 26 13.63 6.51 14.92
N LEU A 27 13.37 5.98 13.73
CA LEU A 27 12.23 6.39 12.93
C LEU A 27 10.90 5.97 13.56
N ARG A 28 10.85 4.84 14.25
CA ARG A 28 9.64 4.37 14.93
C ARG A 28 9.19 5.31 16.05
N SER A 29 10.15 5.92 16.77
CA SER A 29 9.85 6.94 17.76
C SER A 29 9.43 8.28 17.15
N SER A 30 9.81 8.54 15.90
CA SER A 30 9.56 9.78 15.19
C SER A 30 8.24 9.82 14.40
N TYR A 31 7.53 8.69 14.30
CA TYR A 31 6.22 8.61 13.60
C TYR A 31 5.13 9.51 14.22
N HIS A 32 5.35 9.99 15.44
CA HIS A 32 4.46 10.90 16.15
C HIS A 32 4.83 12.39 15.97
N TYR A 33 5.84 12.69 15.16
CA TYR A 33 6.24 14.08 14.92
C TYR A 33 5.59 14.60 13.64
N ASP A 34 4.62 15.48 13.81
CA ASP A 34 4.00 16.25 12.70
C ASP A 34 4.99 17.26 12.11
N ASP A 35 6.12 17.52 12.77
CA ASP A 35 7.13 18.50 12.38
C ASP A 35 8.40 17.83 11.85
N GLU A 36 8.62 17.95 10.55
CA GLU A 36 9.80 17.44 9.85
C GLU A 36 11.12 18.09 10.33
N ALA A 37 11.09 19.34 10.76
CA ALA A 37 12.27 20.02 11.29
C ALA A 37 12.68 19.41 12.63
N HIS A 38 11.73 19.07 13.47
CA HIS A 38 11.98 18.40 14.75
C HIS A 38 12.52 16.98 14.54
N LEU A 39 12.00 16.24 13.53
CA LEU A 39 12.53 14.94 13.17
C LEU A 39 13.99 15.01 12.73
N LEU A 40 14.32 15.94 11.84
CA LEU A 40 15.70 16.13 11.37
C LEU A 40 16.65 16.50 12.52
N SER A 41 16.25 17.41 13.42
CA SER A 41 17.06 17.76 14.60
C SER A 41 17.26 16.55 15.52
N THR A 42 16.23 15.75 15.76
CA THR A 42 16.31 14.54 16.57
C THR A 42 17.26 13.51 15.96
N LEU A 43 17.22 13.30 14.65
CA LEU A 43 18.15 12.41 13.95
C LEU A 43 19.59 12.88 14.07
N GLN A 44 19.84 14.18 13.91
CA GLN A 44 21.16 14.78 14.05
C GLN A 44 21.70 14.65 15.48
N GLU A 45 20.89 14.97 16.50
CA GLU A 45 21.25 14.81 17.92
C GLU A 45 21.60 13.36 18.26
N ARG A 46 20.80 12.40 17.79
CA ARG A 46 21.06 10.97 18.03
C ARG A 46 22.34 10.49 17.34
N LYS A 47 22.62 11.00 16.14
CA LYS A 47 23.89 10.74 15.46
C LYS A 47 25.09 11.23 16.28
N GLU A 48 25.05 12.45 16.79
CA GLU A 48 26.13 12.99 17.63
C GLU A 48 26.27 12.25 18.96
N GLN A 49 25.17 11.89 19.62
CA GLN A 49 25.18 11.04 20.82
C GLN A 49 25.82 9.67 20.53
N SER A 50 25.50 9.03 19.41
CA SER A 50 26.12 7.76 19.01
C SER A 50 27.63 7.89 18.81
N LYS A 51 28.09 8.96 18.12
CA LYS A 51 29.53 9.23 17.97
C LYS A 51 30.25 9.47 19.29
N GLN A 52 29.61 10.14 20.24
CA GLN A 52 30.19 10.36 21.61
C GLN A 52 30.24 9.05 22.38
N LEU A 53 29.20 8.21 22.33
CA LEU A 53 29.17 6.89 22.96
C LEU A 53 30.26 5.97 22.41
N ALA A 54 30.50 6.00 21.09
CA ALA A 54 31.57 5.24 20.47
C ALA A 54 32.95 5.58 21.05
N LYS A 55 33.20 6.86 21.37
CA LYS A 55 34.44 7.33 21.95
C LYS A 55 34.59 7.00 23.44
N THR A 56 33.51 7.10 24.21
CA THR A 56 33.54 7.01 25.69
C THR A 56 33.23 5.62 26.23
N ARG A 57 32.43 4.83 25.53
CA ARG A 57 31.97 3.50 25.91
C ARG A 57 31.80 2.56 24.71
N PRO A 58 32.90 2.11 24.11
CA PRO A 58 32.83 1.31 22.83
C PRO A 58 32.02 0.02 23.00
N ALA A 59 32.04 -0.64 24.17
CA ALA A 59 31.24 -1.85 24.38
C ALA A 59 29.72 -1.59 24.42
N TRP A 60 29.29 -0.39 24.77
CA TRP A 60 27.88 0.02 24.72
C TRP A 60 27.48 0.49 23.32
N HIS A 61 28.45 0.98 22.55
CA HIS A 61 28.23 1.40 21.18
C HIS A 61 27.77 0.22 20.30
N ASP A 62 28.33 -0.97 20.49
CA ASP A 62 27.94 -2.16 19.73
C ASP A 62 26.51 -2.64 20.01
N LEU A 63 26.00 -2.38 21.22
CA LEU A 63 24.62 -2.68 21.60
C LEU A 63 23.60 -1.65 21.07
N TRP A 64 24.04 -0.37 20.98
CA TRP A 64 23.18 0.77 20.58
C TRP A 64 23.57 1.34 19.22
N ASN A 65 24.39 0.59 18.46
CA ASN A 65 25.02 1.03 17.23
C ASN A 65 23.98 1.53 16.23
N LEU A 66 23.76 2.83 16.27
CA LEU A 66 23.17 3.55 15.16
C LEU A 66 24.20 3.51 14.05
N ASP A 67 23.85 2.89 12.96
CA ASP A 67 24.61 3.02 11.74
C ASP A 67 24.53 4.50 11.34
N CYS A 68 25.62 5.25 11.56
CA CYS A 68 25.65 6.69 11.25
C CYS A 68 25.39 6.92 9.77
N ASP A 69 25.75 5.97 8.91
CA ASP A 69 25.54 6.05 7.47
C ASP A 69 24.03 5.90 7.15
N GLU A 70 23.32 4.99 7.81
CA GLU A 70 21.85 4.88 7.68
C GLU A 70 21.15 6.17 8.14
N VAL A 71 21.63 6.80 9.22
CA VAL A 71 21.07 8.08 9.69
C VAL A 71 21.31 9.20 8.68
N ASP A 72 22.50 9.27 8.06
CA ASP A 72 22.81 10.27 7.03
C ASP A 72 21.91 10.12 5.80
N ILE A 73 21.64 8.89 5.42
CA ILE A 73 20.74 8.60 4.32
C ILE A 73 19.32 9.03 4.65
N LEU A 74 18.84 8.75 5.86
CA LEU A 74 17.53 9.19 6.29
C LEU A 74 17.42 10.72 6.30
N ILE A 75 18.45 11.42 6.81
CA ILE A 75 18.51 12.89 6.76
C ILE A 75 18.46 13.37 5.31
N ALA A 76 19.23 12.79 4.42
CA ALA A 76 19.23 13.15 3.01
C ALA A 76 17.85 12.91 2.36
N LEU A 77 17.23 11.76 2.62
CA LEU A 77 15.90 11.42 2.10
C LEU A 77 14.82 12.40 2.61
N PHE A 78 14.88 12.81 3.89
CA PHE A 78 13.95 13.81 4.43
C PHE A 78 14.20 15.21 3.85
N GLN A 79 15.44 15.59 3.63
CA GLN A 79 15.77 16.86 2.98
C GLN A 79 15.29 16.88 1.52
N TYR A 80 15.40 15.75 0.80
CA TYR A 80 14.86 15.62 -0.54
C TYR A 80 13.34 15.68 -0.58
N ARG A 81 12.64 15.15 0.45
CA ARG A 81 11.18 15.20 0.54
C ARG A 81 10.63 16.63 0.46
N LYS A 82 11.36 17.64 0.97
CA LYS A 82 10.95 19.05 0.84
C LYS A 82 10.85 19.52 -0.61
N ASN A 83 11.64 18.93 -1.50
CA ASN A 83 11.74 19.31 -2.91
C ASN A 83 10.89 18.41 -3.82
N PHE A 84 10.48 17.23 -3.35
CA PHE A 84 9.78 16.23 -4.15
C PHE A 84 8.44 15.86 -3.55
N LYS A 85 7.41 15.77 -4.39
CA LYS A 85 6.08 15.29 -4.00
C LYS A 85 6.12 13.77 -3.84
N GLY A 86 6.20 13.29 -2.61
CA GLY A 86 6.27 11.88 -2.28
C GLY A 86 5.66 11.55 -0.93
N GLN A 87 5.58 10.27 -0.63
CA GLN A 87 5.14 9.74 0.66
C GLN A 87 6.21 8.79 1.19
N LEU A 88 6.55 8.91 2.47
CA LEU A 88 7.40 7.98 3.19
C LEU A 88 6.53 7.10 4.08
N ARG A 89 6.79 5.79 4.05
CA ARG A 89 6.27 4.82 5.00
C ARG A 89 7.43 4.06 5.63
N VAL A 90 7.43 3.94 6.93
CA VAL A 90 8.45 3.19 7.68
C VAL A 90 7.79 2.01 8.39
N ASP A 91 8.17 0.80 7.98
CA ASP A 91 7.79 -0.46 8.61
C ASP A 91 9.08 -1.26 8.87
N VAL A 92 9.47 -1.37 10.14
CA VAL A 92 10.71 -2.05 10.54
C VAL A 92 10.82 -3.45 9.92
N PRO A 93 11.86 -3.80 9.17
CA PRO A 93 13.14 -3.10 8.96
C PRO A 93 13.22 -2.31 7.63
N VAL A 94 12.13 -1.85 7.07
CA VAL A 94 12.10 -1.20 5.75
C VAL A 94 11.60 0.25 5.81
N ALA A 95 12.15 1.09 4.94
CA ALA A 95 11.62 2.40 4.63
C ALA A 95 11.25 2.46 3.14
N ASP A 96 9.97 2.72 2.86
CA ASP A 96 9.42 2.81 1.51
C ASP A 96 9.17 4.27 1.15
N PHE A 97 9.78 4.70 0.06
CA PHE A 97 9.52 5.98 -0.60
C PHE A 97 8.60 5.77 -1.79
N TYR A 98 7.50 6.53 -1.84
CA TYR A 98 6.54 6.51 -2.95
C TYR A 98 6.58 7.85 -3.66
N THR A 99 6.80 7.86 -4.98
CA THR A 99 6.93 9.08 -5.78
C THR A 99 6.46 8.87 -7.21
N ASN A 100 6.16 9.98 -7.90
CA ASN A 100 5.95 10.01 -9.35
C ASN A 100 7.18 10.59 -10.10
N GLU A 101 8.20 11.05 -9.36
CA GLU A 101 9.38 11.71 -9.91
C GLU A 101 10.48 10.67 -10.21
N PRO A 102 10.81 10.39 -11.48
CA PRO A 102 11.84 9.41 -11.84
C PRO A 102 13.24 9.80 -11.35
N ASP A 103 13.52 11.09 -11.21
CA ASP A 103 14.82 11.59 -10.73
C ASP A 103 15.14 11.12 -9.32
N TYR A 104 14.10 10.81 -8.53
CA TYR A 104 14.27 10.28 -7.17
C TYR A 104 14.95 8.90 -7.17
N ILE A 105 14.77 8.11 -8.23
CA ILE A 105 15.43 6.81 -8.39
C ILE A 105 16.95 7.02 -8.46
N LYS A 106 17.40 7.98 -9.28
CA LYS A 106 18.81 8.28 -9.42
C LYS A 106 19.42 8.75 -8.11
N ILE A 107 18.73 9.65 -7.40
CA ILE A 107 19.16 10.13 -6.08
C ILE A 107 19.28 8.97 -5.09
N ALA A 108 18.33 8.05 -5.10
CA ALA A 108 18.33 6.88 -4.23
C ALA A 108 19.47 5.91 -4.55
N GLU A 109 19.77 5.70 -5.82
CA GLU A 109 20.93 4.90 -6.28
C GLU A 109 22.26 5.54 -5.87
N ASP A 110 22.38 6.86 -5.95
CA ASP A 110 23.56 7.61 -5.55
C ASP A 110 23.86 7.55 -4.03
N THR A 111 22.90 7.10 -3.21
CA THR A 111 23.13 6.89 -1.76
C THR A 111 24.08 5.71 -1.46
N GLY A 112 24.34 4.83 -2.43
CA GLY A 112 25.16 3.63 -2.25
C GLY A 112 24.49 2.50 -1.47
N LEU A 113 23.20 2.62 -1.09
CA LEU A 113 22.45 1.62 -0.33
C LEU A 113 21.73 0.57 -1.17
N HIS A 114 21.88 0.60 -2.48
CA HIS A 114 21.25 -0.35 -3.39
C HIS A 114 19.75 -0.58 -3.11
N PRO A 115 18.90 0.44 -3.20
CA PRO A 115 17.49 0.31 -2.90
C PRO A 115 16.79 -0.65 -3.86
N GLU A 116 15.77 -1.35 -3.37
CA GLU A 116 14.86 -2.10 -4.22
C GLU A 116 13.87 -1.15 -4.89
N ILE A 117 13.91 -1.06 -6.23
CA ILE A 117 13.03 -0.18 -7.00
C ILE A 117 11.94 -1.01 -7.66
N THR A 118 10.69 -0.65 -7.38
CA THR A 118 9.50 -1.24 -8.01
C THR A 118 8.75 -0.15 -8.76
N VAL A 119 8.37 -0.46 -10.00
CA VAL A 119 7.62 0.46 -10.88
C VAL A 119 6.22 -0.09 -11.12
N SER A 120 5.22 0.78 -11.07
CA SER A 120 3.88 0.42 -11.50
C SER A 120 3.83 0.17 -13.00
N ALA A 121 3.15 -0.87 -13.42
CA ALA A 121 2.90 -1.18 -14.82
C ALA A 121 1.90 -0.21 -15.47
N THR A 122 1.12 0.52 -14.68
CA THR A 122 0.12 1.49 -15.15
C THR A 122 0.34 2.88 -14.58
N ASP A 123 -0.14 3.88 -15.29
CA ASP A 123 -0.25 5.27 -14.83
C ASP A 123 -1.70 5.63 -14.42
N ASP A 124 -2.67 4.73 -14.68
CA ASP A 124 -4.07 4.92 -14.32
C ASP A 124 -4.36 4.34 -12.92
N PRO A 125 -4.86 5.15 -11.97
CA PRO A 125 -5.19 4.71 -10.61
C PRO A 125 -6.28 3.64 -10.54
N ASN A 126 -7.12 3.55 -11.58
CA ASN A 126 -8.23 2.62 -11.65
C ASN A 126 -7.92 1.36 -12.49
N THR A 127 -6.70 1.20 -12.95
CA THR A 127 -6.28 0.05 -13.74
C THR A 127 -5.35 -0.88 -12.94
N ILE A 128 -5.59 -2.19 -13.05
CA ILE A 128 -4.74 -3.25 -12.51
C ILE A 128 -4.24 -4.09 -13.70
N ILE A 129 -2.93 -4.16 -13.87
CA ILE A 129 -2.30 -4.96 -14.92
C ILE A 129 -2.09 -6.37 -14.39
N VAL A 130 -2.59 -7.37 -15.09
CA VAL A 130 -2.47 -8.79 -14.72
C VAL A 130 -2.04 -9.63 -15.90
N SER A 131 -1.42 -10.77 -15.66
CA SER A 131 -1.12 -11.75 -16.72
C SER A 131 -2.36 -12.56 -17.13
N LYS A 132 -3.39 -12.62 -16.30
CA LYS A 132 -4.63 -13.35 -16.53
C LYS A 132 -5.76 -12.72 -15.74
N LEU A 133 -6.95 -12.63 -16.35
CA LEU A 133 -8.14 -12.12 -15.66
C LEU A 133 -8.52 -13.00 -14.46
N PRO A 134 -9.03 -12.41 -13.36
CA PRO A 134 -9.58 -13.16 -12.25
C PRO A 134 -10.67 -14.11 -12.73
N TYR A 135 -10.56 -15.39 -12.33
CA TYR A 135 -11.48 -16.46 -12.77
C TYR A 135 -11.64 -16.57 -14.29
N GLU A 136 -10.63 -16.06 -15.07
CA GLU A 136 -10.55 -16.08 -16.53
C GLU A 136 -11.57 -15.18 -17.26
N THR A 137 -12.47 -14.52 -16.55
CA THR A 137 -13.62 -13.80 -17.17
C THR A 137 -13.85 -12.39 -16.67
N PHE A 138 -13.60 -12.11 -15.37
CA PHE A 138 -14.01 -10.84 -14.78
C PHE A 138 -13.06 -9.70 -15.13
N GLN A 139 -13.60 -8.66 -15.73
CA GLN A 139 -12.85 -7.48 -16.16
C GLN A 139 -12.77 -6.39 -15.10
N LEU A 140 -13.65 -6.42 -14.09
CA LEU A 140 -13.75 -5.40 -13.09
C LEU A 140 -13.56 -5.98 -11.68
N LYS A 141 -12.88 -5.22 -10.82
CA LYS A 141 -12.89 -5.40 -9.37
C LYS A 141 -13.51 -4.17 -8.74
N CYS A 142 -14.58 -4.36 -8.00
CA CYS A 142 -15.27 -3.30 -7.31
C CYS A 142 -15.05 -3.42 -5.81
N LEU A 143 -14.54 -2.36 -5.16
CA LEU A 143 -14.62 -2.25 -3.71
C LEU A 143 -16.05 -1.94 -3.32
N THR A 144 -16.55 -2.59 -2.28
CA THR A 144 -17.90 -2.37 -1.78
C THR A 144 -17.86 -1.48 -0.53
N ARG A 145 -18.89 -0.68 -0.36
CA ARG A 145 -19.10 0.04 0.90
C ARG A 145 -19.68 -0.91 1.92
N TYR A 146 -19.35 -0.71 3.19
CA TYR A 146 -19.95 -1.48 4.26
C TYR A 146 -21.48 -1.31 4.22
N CYS A 147 -22.19 -2.40 3.98
CA CYS A 147 -23.64 -2.43 3.92
C CYS A 147 -24.17 -3.73 4.52
N ARG A 148 -25.29 -3.63 5.21
CA ARG A 148 -26.08 -4.78 5.64
C ARG A 148 -27.24 -4.94 4.66
N LEU A 149 -27.30 -6.09 4.04
CA LEU A 149 -28.35 -6.47 3.10
C LEU A 149 -29.43 -7.26 3.82
N ASP A 150 -30.68 -7.03 3.47
CA ASP A 150 -31.75 -7.96 3.82
C ASP A 150 -31.61 -9.27 3.03
N LYS A 151 -32.35 -10.28 3.47
CA LYS A 151 -32.27 -11.61 2.87
C LYS A 151 -32.62 -11.62 1.38
N TYR A 152 -33.64 -10.86 0.96
CA TYR A 152 -34.09 -10.85 -0.44
C TYR A 152 -33.04 -10.26 -1.35
N THR A 153 -32.44 -9.14 -0.95
CA THR A 153 -31.32 -8.49 -1.65
C THR A 153 -30.11 -9.43 -1.73
N ALA A 154 -29.77 -10.12 -0.64
CA ALA A 154 -28.66 -11.07 -0.62
C ALA A 154 -28.92 -12.28 -1.53
N ASP A 155 -30.12 -12.86 -1.52
CA ASP A 155 -30.50 -13.97 -2.38
C ASP A 155 -30.46 -13.58 -3.85
N ALA A 156 -30.96 -12.38 -4.21
CA ALA A 156 -30.89 -11.87 -5.59
C ALA A 156 -29.44 -11.69 -6.08
N LEU A 157 -28.53 -11.20 -5.22
CA LEU A 157 -27.10 -11.09 -5.57
C LEU A 157 -26.45 -12.47 -5.72
N LEU A 158 -26.87 -13.48 -4.94
CA LEU A 158 -26.37 -14.85 -5.10
C LEU A 158 -26.87 -15.52 -6.38
N GLU A 159 -28.11 -15.27 -6.78
CA GLU A 159 -28.61 -15.72 -8.09
C GLU A 159 -27.81 -15.08 -9.24
N TYR A 160 -27.49 -13.81 -9.10
CA TYR A 160 -26.70 -13.08 -10.08
C TYR A 160 -25.24 -13.57 -10.12
N GLU A 161 -24.66 -13.95 -8.98
CA GLU A 161 -23.38 -14.67 -8.93
C GLU A 161 -23.50 -16.03 -9.63
N GLY A 162 -24.60 -16.76 -9.40
CA GLY A 162 -24.87 -18.05 -10.04
C GLY A 162 -25.00 -17.95 -11.57
N ALA A 163 -25.46 -16.82 -12.08
CA ALA A 163 -25.52 -16.52 -13.50
C ALA A 163 -24.14 -16.19 -14.11
N GLY A 164 -23.11 -16.01 -13.28
CA GLY A 164 -21.73 -15.71 -13.73
C GLY A 164 -21.45 -14.24 -14.00
N GLU A 165 -22.36 -13.34 -13.67
CA GLU A 165 -22.23 -11.90 -13.93
C GLU A 165 -21.34 -11.17 -12.90
N ILE A 166 -21.36 -11.68 -11.66
CA ILE A 166 -20.49 -11.21 -10.59
C ILE A 166 -19.83 -12.40 -9.88
N ARG A 167 -18.81 -12.11 -9.08
CA ARG A 167 -18.17 -13.10 -8.22
C ARG A 167 -17.75 -12.46 -6.90
N PHE A 168 -18.20 -13.03 -5.79
CA PHE A 168 -17.70 -12.65 -4.46
C PHE A 168 -16.38 -13.34 -4.14
N PRO A 169 -15.49 -12.68 -3.36
CA PRO A 169 -14.28 -13.34 -2.88
C PRO A 169 -14.68 -14.51 -1.99
N TRP A 170 -14.10 -15.67 -2.27
CA TRP A 170 -14.38 -16.86 -1.49
C TRP A 170 -13.71 -16.80 -0.12
N THR A 171 -14.47 -16.45 0.89
CA THR A 171 -14.32 -17.07 2.20
C THR A 171 -15.53 -17.94 2.42
N TRP A 172 -15.34 -19.19 2.78
CA TRP A 172 -16.40 -20.19 3.07
C TRP A 172 -17.48 -19.66 4.04
N SER A 173 -17.07 -18.75 4.92
CA SER A 173 -17.92 -18.04 5.86
C SER A 173 -18.98 -17.16 5.17
N THR A 174 -18.69 -16.55 4.04
CA THR A 174 -19.61 -15.59 3.41
C THR A 174 -20.87 -16.28 2.87
N ARG A 175 -20.73 -17.39 2.15
CA ARG A 175 -21.89 -18.14 1.63
C ARG A 175 -22.78 -18.75 2.74
N ARG A 176 -22.16 -19.35 3.75
CA ARG A 176 -22.87 -19.92 4.88
C ARG A 176 -23.58 -18.85 5.71
N PHE A 177 -22.94 -17.68 5.85
CA PHE A 177 -23.50 -16.52 6.53
C PHE A 177 -24.70 -15.91 5.79
N ILE A 178 -24.66 -15.89 4.45
CA ILE A 178 -25.76 -15.38 3.62
C ILE A 178 -26.99 -16.27 3.72
N LEU A 179 -26.79 -17.58 3.75
CA LEU A 179 -27.89 -18.55 3.77
C LEU A 179 -28.59 -18.70 5.14
N GLU A 180 -27.91 -18.36 6.25
CA GLU A 180 -28.36 -18.64 7.61
C GLU A 180 -28.81 -17.40 8.40
N ARG A 181 -28.72 -16.18 7.88
CA ARG A 181 -29.00 -14.94 8.64
C ARG A 181 -29.95 -13.99 7.92
N GLU A 182 -30.76 -13.28 8.72
CA GLU A 182 -31.70 -12.24 8.26
C GLU A 182 -30.97 -10.98 7.76
N ASN A 183 -29.73 -10.74 8.17
CA ASN A 183 -28.92 -9.60 7.77
C ASN A 183 -27.51 -10.06 7.39
N VAL A 184 -27.12 -9.79 6.16
CA VAL A 184 -25.84 -10.18 5.59
C VAL A 184 -24.97 -8.95 5.37
N VAL A 185 -23.69 -9.03 5.80
CA VAL A 185 -22.71 -7.98 5.48
C VAL A 185 -22.12 -8.27 4.11
N LEU A 186 -22.19 -7.28 3.22
CA LEU A 186 -21.57 -7.38 1.91
C LEU A 186 -20.05 -7.54 2.05
N PRO A 187 -19.39 -8.41 1.27
CA PRO A 187 -17.94 -8.54 1.24
C PRO A 187 -17.25 -7.20 0.89
N GLU A 188 -16.00 -7.03 1.29
CA GLU A 188 -15.22 -5.79 1.03
C GLU A 188 -15.02 -5.50 -0.46
N TYR A 189 -15.15 -6.50 -1.32
CA TYR A 189 -15.08 -6.34 -2.77
C TYR A 189 -15.83 -7.45 -3.49
N LEU A 190 -16.12 -7.21 -4.76
CA LEU A 190 -16.63 -8.20 -5.70
C LEU A 190 -15.92 -8.04 -7.06
N TYR A 191 -15.98 -9.09 -7.86
CA TYR A 191 -15.62 -9.05 -9.28
C TYR A 191 -16.88 -8.94 -10.11
N ALA A 192 -16.82 -8.21 -11.22
CA ALA A 192 -17.92 -8.10 -12.19
C ALA A 192 -17.42 -8.35 -13.60
N LEU A 193 -18.29 -8.91 -14.42
CA LEU A 193 -18.01 -9.20 -15.81
C LEU A 193 -17.77 -7.89 -16.57
N ASN A 194 -18.63 -6.90 -16.38
CA ASN A 194 -18.60 -5.60 -17.04
C ASN A 194 -19.34 -4.52 -16.23
N GLY A 195 -19.48 -3.30 -16.82
CA GLY A 195 -20.17 -2.19 -16.17
C GLY A 195 -21.69 -2.39 -16.01
N GLU A 196 -22.32 -3.16 -16.88
CA GLU A 196 -23.76 -3.48 -16.80
C GLU A 196 -24.01 -4.35 -15.56
N SER A 197 -23.14 -5.33 -15.29
CA SER A 197 -23.20 -6.16 -14.10
C SER A 197 -23.12 -5.33 -12.82
N LEU A 198 -22.27 -4.29 -12.77
CA LEU A 198 -22.19 -3.37 -11.63
C LEU A 198 -23.44 -2.49 -11.49
N THR A 199 -24.01 -2.04 -12.61
CA THR A 199 -25.25 -1.27 -12.60
C THR A 199 -26.38 -2.09 -12.00
N PHE A 200 -26.48 -3.36 -12.35
CA PHE A 200 -27.48 -4.26 -11.80
C PHE A 200 -27.28 -4.47 -10.29
N VAL A 201 -26.04 -4.64 -9.81
CA VAL A 201 -25.73 -4.71 -8.37
C VAL A 201 -26.22 -3.45 -7.66
N SER A 202 -25.98 -2.26 -8.22
CA SER A 202 -26.44 -0.99 -7.66
C SER A 202 -27.96 -0.88 -7.61
N LEU A 203 -28.68 -1.41 -8.62
CA LEU A 203 -30.13 -1.43 -8.64
C LEU A 203 -30.74 -2.34 -7.55
N ILE A 204 -30.10 -3.48 -7.29
CA ILE A 204 -30.56 -4.44 -6.26
C ILE A 204 -30.19 -3.98 -4.85
N ALA A 205 -28.92 -3.59 -4.65
CA ALA A 205 -28.36 -3.37 -3.31
C ALA A 205 -28.20 -1.88 -2.94
N GLY A 206 -28.56 -0.96 -3.84
CA GLY A 206 -28.42 0.48 -3.63
C GLY A 206 -26.97 0.97 -3.80
N ASP A 207 -26.61 2.03 -3.08
CA ASP A 207 -25.28 2.69 -3.18
C ASP A 207 -24.18 1.89 -2.46
N VAL A 208 -23.96 0.66 -2.89
CA VAL A 208 -22.94 -0.25 -2.32
C VAL A 208 -21.64 -0.25 -3.12
N ILE A 209 -21.64 0.31 -4.32
CA ILE A 209 -20.48 0.34 -5.19
C ILE A 209 -19.53 1.47 -4.76
N GLY A 210 -18.28 1.11 -4.47
CA GLY A 210 -17.19 2.03 -4.18
C GLY A 210 -16.27 2.23 -5.38
N THR A 211 -14.96 2.15 -5.15
CA THR A 211 -13.97 2.29 -6.24
C THR A 211 -14.01 1.07 -7.17
N VAL A 212 -14.05 1.33 -8.47
CA VAL A 212 -14.02 0.30 -9.50
C VAL A 212 -12.63 0.30 -10.16
N TYR A 213 -12.03 -0.87 -10.26
CA TYR A 213 -10.77 -1.11 -10.96
C TYR A 213 -11.04 -1.93 -12.22
N ASN A 214 -10.43 -1.52 -13.33
CA ASN A 214 -10.42 -2.28 -14.58
C ASN A 214 -9.20 -3.21 -14.61
N TYR A 215 -9.40 -4.46 -14.95
CA TYR A 215 -8.29 -5.38 -15.23
C TYR A 215 -7.88 -5.24 -16.70
N GLN A 216 -6.59 -5.11 -16.91
CA GLN A 216 -5.98 -5.13 -18.24
C GLN A 216 -4.97 -6.28 -18.27
N VAL A 217 -5.10 -7.16 -19.27
CA VAL A 217 -4.16 -8.27 -19.50
C VAL A 217 -2.97 -7.76 -20.28
N GLU A 218 -1.75 -8.03 -19.75
CA GLU A 218 -0.46 -7.68 -20.40
C GLU A 218 -0.03 -8.77 -21.39
#